data_3ace094ef3ced3ed17ae2a495948b795
#
_entry.id   3ace094ef3ced3ed17ae2a495948b795
#
_cell.length_a   1.000
_cell.length_b   1.000
_cell.length_c   1.000
_cell.angle_alpha   90.00
_cell.angle_beta   90.00
_cell.angle_gamma   90.00
#
_symmetry.space_group_name_H-M   'P 1'
#
loop_
_entity.id
_entity.type
_entity.pdbx_description
1 polymer ?
#
loop_
_entity_poly.entity_id
_entity_poly.type
_entity_poly.pdbx_seq_one_letter_code
_entity_poly.pdbx_strand_id
1 'polypeptide(L)' 'MIELVFAVCMIDQPARCKDVHLNFEKAGVTQRECFMNGQFAMAQWAGENPNWVIKNWNCDIAGQSAKL' A
#
# COMPACT_ATOMS: atom_id res chain seq x y z
N MET A 1 13.48 -7.24 -2.73
CA MET A 1 12.74 -5.98 -2.86
C MET A 1 11.37 -6.14 -2.22
N ILE A 2 10.96 -5.18 -1.43
CA ILE A 2 9.69 -5.24 -0.69
C ILE A 2 8.68 -4.33 -1.36
N GLU A 3 7.46 -4.80 -1.43
CA GLU A 3 6.36 -4.06 -2.04
C GLU A 3 5.28 -3.80 -0.99
N LEU A 4 4.83 -2.56 -0.91
CA LEU A 4 3.71 -2.20 -0.05
C LEU A 4 2.44 -2.24 -0.90
N VAL A 5 1.47 -3.04 -0.47
CA VAL A 5 0.19 -3.17 -1.16
C VAL A 5 -0.90 -2.74 -0.20
N PHE A 6 -1.75 -1.82 -0.62
CA PHE A 6 -2.87 -1.44 0.22
C PHE A 6 -4.13 -1.32 -0.62
N ALA A 7 -5.22 -1.76 -0.01
CA ALA A 7 -6.54 -1.75 -0.65
C ALA A 7 -7.25 -0.47 -0.27
N VAL A 8 -7.77 0.22 -1.27
CA VAL A 8 -8.46 1.49 -1.07
C VAL A 8 -9.82 1.42 -1.74
N CYS A 9 -10.77 2.14 -1.16
CA CYS A 9 -12.13 2.23 -1.70
C CYS A 9 -12.55 3.69 -1.73
N MET A 10 -13.39 4.02 -2.68
CA MET A 10 -13.88 5.39 -2.80
C MET A 10 -14.83 5.71 -1.66
N ILE A 11 -14.75 6.94 -1.17
CA ILE A 11 -15.59 7.37 -0.05
C ILE A 11 -17.06 7.38 -0.46
N ASP A 12 -17.36 7.97 -1.59
CA ASP A 12 -18.76 8.09 -2.04
C ASP A 12 -19.24 6.89 -2.84
N GLN A 13 -18.37 5.96 -3.18
CA GLN A 13 -18.76 4.73 -3.84
C GLN A 13 -17.97 3.58 -3.23
N PRO A 14 -18.37 3.13 -2.05
CA PRO A 14 -17.58 2.14 -1.32
C PRO A 14 -17.42 0.80 -2.04
N ALA A 15 -18.26 0.53 -3.04
CA ALA A 15 -18.10 -0.69 -3.83
C ALA A 15 -16.95 -0.59 -4.81
N ARG A 16 -16.44 0.60 -5.05
CA ARG A 16 -15.33 0.80 -5.98
C ARG A 16 -14.03 0.78 -5.20
N CYS A 17 -13.31 -0.29 -5.34
CA CYS A 17 -12.05 -0.49 -4.63
C CYS A 17 -10.97 -0.89 -5.59
N LYS A 18 -9.74 -0.64 -5.20
CA LYS A 18 -8.59 -1.05 -6.00
C LYS A 18 -7.41 -1.28 -5.09
N ASP A 19 -6.40 -1.94 -5.60
CA ASP A 19 -5.14 -2.16 -4.89
C ASP A 19 -4.11 -1.19 -5.41
N VAL A 20 -3.36 -0.58 -4.50
CA VAL A 20 -2.27 0.31 -4.83
C VAL A 20 -0.97 -0.37 -4.44
N HIS A 21 -0.01 -0.37 -5.34
CA HIS A 21 1.28 -1.02 -5.13
C HIS A 21 2.38 0.02 -5.13
N LEU A 22 3.15 0.05 -4.06
CA LEU A 22 4.30 0.94 -3.93
C LEU A 22 5.53 0.09 -3.70
N ASN A 23 6.52 0.23 -4.56
CA ASN A 23 7.76 -0.52 -4.47
C ASN A 23 8.79 0.27 -3.71
N PHE A 24 9.43 -0.41 -2.74
CA PHE A 24 10.59 0.15 -2.08
C PHE A 24 11.82 -0.37 -2.82
N GLU A 25 12.45 0.51 -3.57
CA GLU A 25 13.59 0.12 -4.38
C GLU A 25 14.87 0.01 -3.58
N LYS A 26 14.84 0.46 -2.36
CA LYS A 26 16.02 0.46 -1.52
C LYS A 26 16.37 -0.96 -1.13
N ALA A 27 17.61 -1.35 -1.41
CA ALA A 27 18.10 -2.67 -1.05
C ALA A 27 18.18 -2.79 0.46
N GLY A 28 17.84 -3.98 0.97
CA GLY A 28 17.97 -4.25 2.39
C GLY A 28 16.77 -3.83 3.22
N VAL A 29 15.69 -3.37 2.58
CA VAL A 29 14.48 -3.03 3.31
C VAL A 29 13.86 -4.31 3.86
N THR A 30 13.67 -4.34 5.17
CA THR A 30 13.03 -5.47 5.83
C THR A 30 11.53 -5.25 5.86
N GLN A 31 10.81 -6.33 6.20
CA GLN A 31 9.37 -6.22 6.33
C GLN A 31 8.99 -5.23 7.43
N ARG A 32 9.80 -5.20 8.49
CA ARG A 32 9.57 -4.25 9.58
C ARG A 32 9.70 -2.81 9.10
N GLU A 33 10.72 -2.53 8.30
CA GLU A 33 10.88 -1.20 7.77
C GLU A 33 9.75 -0.84 6.82
N CYS A 34 9.26 -1.82 6.07
CA CYS A 34 8.11 -1.60 5.21
C CYS A 34 6.90 -1.18 6.03
N PHE A 35 6.64 -1.83 7.14
CA PHE A 35 5.53 -1.45 8.00
C PHE A 35 5.68 -0.04 8.53
N MET A 36 6.87 0.31 9.00
CA MET A 36 7.10 1.62 9.57
C MET A 36 7.02 2.73 8.53
N ASN A 37 7.72 2.52 7.42
CA ASN A 37 7.74 3.53 6.35
C ASN A 37 6.44 3.52 5.56
N GLY A 38 5.76 2.39 5.51
CA GLY A 38 4.51 2.28 4.80
C GLY A 38 3.43 3.19 5.37
N GLN A 39 3.44 3.39 6.68
CA GLN A 39 2.46 4.27 7.28
C GLN A 39 2.61 5.69 6.78
N PHE A 40 3.85 6.15 6.64
CA PHE A 40 4.09 7.48 6.11
C PHE A 40 3.72 7.57 4.63
N ALA A 41 4.07 6.53 3.87
CA ALA A 41 3.75 6.49 2.44
C ALA A 41 2.25 6.49 2.23
N MET A 42 1.51 5.72 3.03
CA MET A 42 0.06 5.67 2.91
C MET A 42 -0.58 6.99 3.32
N ALA A 43 -0.04 7.62 4.35
CA ALA A 43 -0.57 8.90 4.79
C ALA A 43 -0.40 9.96 3.70
N GLN A 44 0.76 9.94 3.04
CA GLN A 44 1.02 10.87 1.96
C GLN A 44 0.09 10.58 0.78
N TRP A 45 -0.08 9.30 0.45
CA TRP A 45 -0.95 8.91 -0.64
C TRP A 45 -2.39 9.35 -0.36
N ALA A 46 -2.85 9.13 0.87
CA ALA A 46 -4.22 9.51 1.24
C ALA A 46 -4.42 11.02 1.17
N GLY A 47 -3.39 11.78 1.52
CA GLY A 47 -3.46 13.23 1.41
C GLY A 47 -3.56 13.71 -0.03
N GLU A 48 -2.98 12.96 -0.95
CA GLU A 48 -3.03 13.28 -2.37
C GLU A 48 -4.28 12.73 -3.05
N ASN A 49 -4.97 11.81 -2.38
CA ASN A 49 -6.17 11.17 -2.94
C ASN A 49 -7.30 11.19 -1.90
N PRO A 50 -7.84 12.37 -1.61
CA PRO A 50 -8.79 12.52 -0.50
C PRO A 50 -10.11 11.80 -0.71
N ASN A 51 -10.40 11.37 -1.94
CA ASN A 51 -11.64 10.64 -2.22
C ASN A 51 -11.54 9.16 -1.94
N TRP A 52 -10.38 8.69 -1.48
CA TRP A 52 -10.13 7.29 -1.24
C TRP A 52 -9.83 7.04 0.21
N VAL A 53 -10.27 5.88 0.70
CA VAL A 53 -10.03 5.44 2.07
C VAL A 53 -9.24 4.14 2.01
N ILE A 54 -8.20 4.05 2.83
CA ILE A 54 -7.40 2.83 2.91
C ILE A 54 -8.10 1.86 3.84
N LYS A 55 -8.41 0.67 3.32
CA LYS A 55 -9.12 -0.34 4.09
C LYS A 55 -8.17 -1.28 4.81
N ASN A 56 -7.16 -1.75 4.11
CA ASN A 56 -6.12 -2.55 4.75
C ASN A 56 -4.87 -2.49 3.90
N TRP A 57 -3.79 -3.00 4.43
CA TRP A 57 -2.50 -2.91 3.76
C TRP A 57 -1.61 -4.06 4.20
N ASN A 58 -0.58 -4.30 3.41
CA ASN A 58 0.29 -5.43 3.63
C ASN A 58 1.62 -5.17 2.96
N CYS A 59 2.68 -5.78 3.49
CA CYS A 59 4.01 -5.72 2.89
C CYS A 59 4.36 -7.10 2.37
N ASP A 60 4.71 -7.18 1.10
CA ASP A 60 5.01 -8.43 0.44
C ASP A 60 6.30 -8.33 -0.34
N ILE A 61 6.82 -9.48 -0.72
CA ILE A 61 7.97 -9.51 -1.60
C ILE A 61 7.49 -9.25 -3.02
N ALA A 62 8.10 -8.25 -3.65
CA ALA A 62 7.69 -7.85 -4.99
C ALA A 62 7.76 -9.04 -5.94
N GLY A 63 6.73 -9.19 -6.74
CA GLY A 63 6.62 -10.28 -7.68
C GLY A 63 5.96 -11.53 -7.13
N GLN A 64 5.68 -11.57 -5.83
CA GLN A 64 5.04 -12.72 -5.21
C GLN A 64 3.71 -12.37 -4.56
N SER A 65 3.43 -11.10 -4.40
CA SER A 65 2.24 -10.67 -3.68
C SER A 65 0.96 -11.13 -4.37
N ALA A 66 1.02 -11.35 -5.66
CA ALA A 66 -0.16 -11.75 -6.42
C ALA A 66 -0.43 -13.24 -6.36
N LYS A 67 0.42 -13.99 -5.71
CA LYS A 67 0.27 -15.44 -5.64
C LYS A 67 -0.71 -15.81 -4.57
N LEU A 68 -1.82 -16.20 -4.92
CA LEU A 68 -2.80 -16.62 -3.90
C LEU A 68 -3.60 -17.80 -4.38
#